data_df60b034023f0585a77e5dd424d58eb5
#
_entry.id   df60b034023f0585a77e5dd424d58eb5
#
_cell.length_a   1.000
_cell.length_b   1.000
_cell.length_c   1.000
_cell.angle_alpha   90.00
_cell.angle_beta   90.00
_cell.angle_gamma   90.00
#
_symmetry.space_group_name_H-M   'P 1'
#
loop_
_entity.id
_entity.type
_entity.pdbx_description
1 polymer ?
#
loop_
_entity_poly.entity_id
_entity_poly.type
_entity_poly.pdbx_seq_one_letter_code
_entity_poly.pdbx_strand_id
1 'polypeptide(L)'
;VLNQRDELILREKYPFVGHTTRIPIALPDRGTSIQQTTELTRKKPTCLFLGSYFAPNNQGILWFVEHVLPYVDIHMKIVGRGMSKLKDESPALRDIEVVSDAPDLLPHLQDADIVVLPIFSGSGMKVKTCESLMYGKNIIGTPEAFEGYDIDYSLVGGNCKTAQDFIECIKNFTQNPRPRFNEYARKTYLQKYSLDAIKQSFKTIL
;
A
#
# COMPACT_ATOMS: atom_id res chain seq x y z
N VAL A 1 -1.55 -20.50 -6.32
CA VAL A 1 -1.49 -19.14 -6.94
C VAL A 1 -1.90 -18.09 -5.92
N LEU A 2 -1.46 -16.83 -6.09
CA LEU A 2 -1.74 -15.77 -5.12
C LEU A 2 -3.14 -15.16 -5.29
N ASN A 3 -3.62 -15.04 -6.51
CA ASN A 3 -4.89 -14.37 -6.82
C ASN A 3 -5.57 -14.96 -8.07
N GLN A 4 -6.74 -14.43 -8.41
CA GLN A 4 -7.52 -14.89 -9.55
C GLN A 4 -6.83 -14.58 -10.89
N ARG A 5 -6.20 -13.41 -11.02
CA ARG A 5 -5.49 -13.02 -12.26
C ARG A 5 -4.35 -13.99 -12.56
N ASP A 6 -3.55 -14.33 -11.54
CA ASP A 6 -2.45 -15.29 -11.68
C ASP A 6 -2.97 -16.69 -12.07
N GLU A 7 -4.12 -17.11 -11.51
CA GLU A 7 -4.75 -18.37 -11.86
C GLU A 7 -5.21 -18.41 -13.35
N LEU A 8 -5.85 -17.35 -13.81
CA LEU A 8 -6.30 -17.24 -15.19
C LEU A 8 -5.12 -17.28 -16.17
N ILE A 9 -4.06 -16.53 -15.90
CA ILE A 9 -2.83 -16.54 -16.72
C ILE A 9 -2.19 -17.94 -16.74
N LEU A 10 -2.15 -18.61 -15.58
CA LEU A 10 -1.59 -19.96 -15.48
C LEU A 10 -2.37 -20.95 -16.35
N ARG A 11 -3.71 -20.91 -16.27
CA ARG A 11 -4.58 -21.81 -17.05
C ARG A 11 -4.52 -21.53 -18.56
N GLU A 12 -4.40 -20.27 -18.94
CA GLU A 12 -4.25 -19.86 -20.34
C GLU A 12 -2.91 -20.39 -20.92
N LYS A 13 -1.82 -20.24 -20.18
CA LYS A 13 -0.48 -20.65 -20.65
C LYS A 13 -0.23 -22.16 -20.55
N TYR A 14 -0.88 -22.82 -19.59
CA TYR A 14 -0.68 -24.24 -19.29
C TYR A 14 -2.03 -24.96 -19.19
N PRO A 15 -2.66 -25.34 -20.31
CA PRO A 15 -4.01 -25.91 -20.34
C PRO A 15 -4.15 -27.25 -19.60
N PHE A 16 -3.03 -27.92 -19.28
CA PHE A 16 -3.01 -29.19 -18.53
C PHE A 16 -2.82 -29.03 -17.03
N VAL A 17 -2.86 -27.79 -16.51
CA VAL A 17 -2.80 -27.55 -15.05
C VAL A 17 -4.04 -28.17 -14.40
N GLY A 18 -3.80 -29.05 -13.43
CA GLY A 18 -4.84 -29.69 -12.66
C GLY A 18 -5.56 -28.74 -11.70
N HIS A 19 -5.90 -29.22 -10.51
CA HIS A 19 -6.54 -28.39 -9.49
C HIS A 19 -5.62 -27.26 -9.02
N THR A 20 -6.14 -26.04 -8.90
CA THR A 20 -5.41 -24.87 -8.38
C THR A 20 -6.12 -24.34 -7.15
N THR A 21 -5.34 -23.95 -6.15
CA THR A 21 -5.83 -23.29 -4.94
C THR A 21 -5.26 -21.89 -4.84
N ARG A 22 -6.11 -20.91 -4.50
CA ARG A 22 -5.69 -19.53 -4.26
C ARG A 22 -5.31 -19.35 -2.80
N ILE A 23 -4.06 -19.00 -2.55
CA ILE A 23 -3.52 -18.68 -1.24
C ILE A 23 -2.90 -17.30 -1.35
N PRO A 24 -3.48 -16.27 -0.72
CA PRO A 24 -2.98 -14.91 -0.83
C PRO A 24 -1.60 -14.77 -0.17
N ILE A 25 -0.95 -13.63 -0.41
CA ILE A 25 0.27 -13.27 0.31
C ILE A 25 0.01 -13.30 1.82
N ALA A 26 0.98 -13.79 2.59
CA ALA A 26 0.97 -13.71 4.04
C ALA A 26 2.30 -13.20 4.57
N LEU A 27 2.24 -12.34 5.56
CA LEU A 27 3.41 -11.82 6.25
C LEU A 27 3.39 -12.20 7.74
N PRO A 28 4.57 -12.37 8.37
CA PRO A 28 4.63 -12.46 9.83
C PRO A 28 4.22 -11.12 10.44
N ASP A 29 3.43 -11.19 11.51
CA ASP A 29 2.89 -10.00 12.15
C ASP A 29 3.97 -9.19 12.87
N ARG A 30 4.25 -8.00 12.34
CA ARG A 30 5.12 -6.98 12.95
C ARG A 30 4.34 -5.74 13.40
N GLY A 31 3.03 -5.73 13.17
CA GLY A 31 2.15 -4.61 13.50
C GLY A 31 1.79 -4.50 14.98
N THR A 32 2.21 -5.45 15.82
CA THR A 32 1.99 -5.41 17.27
C THR A 32 2.73 -4.26 17.95
N SER A 33 3.81 -3.77 17.35
CA SER A 33 4.61 -2.65 17.87
C SER A 33 4.05 -1.28 17.50
N ILE A 34 3.04 -1.21 16.61
CA ILE A 34 2.46 0.09 16.24
C ILE A 34 1.55 0.60 17.35
N GLN A 35 1.69 1.87 17.67
CA GLN A 35 0.80 2.52 18.62
C GLN A 35 -0.59 2.67 17.97
N GLN A 36 -1.59 2.00 18.53
CA GLN A 36 -2.99 2.20 18.17
C GLN A 36 -3.44 3.53 18.73
N THR A 37 -3.58 4.53 17.87
CA THR A 37 -3.97 5.86 18.26
C THR A 37 -5.36 6.19 17.75
N THR A 38 -6.14 6.89 18.56
CA THR A 38 -7.42 7.50 18.15
C THR A 38 -7.22 8.90 17.57
N GLU A 39 -5.96 9.39 17.52
CA GLU A 39 -5.68 10.67 16.87
C GLU A 39 -6.17 10.67 15.43
N LEU A 40 -6.79 11.78 15.06
CA LEU A 40 -7.28 11.98 13.70
C LEU A 40 -6.14 12.38 12.77
N THR A 41 -6.34 12.13 11.48
CA THR A 41 -5.46 12.63 10.42
C THR A 41 -5.31 14.15 10.53
N ARG A 42 -4.10 14.63 10.29
CA ARG A 42 -3.74 16.05 10.37
C ARG A 42 -4.44 16.86 9.27
N LYS A 43 -4.63 18.16 9.48
CA LYS A 43 -5.12 19.07 8.42
C LYS A 43 -4.21 19.07 7.20
N LYS A 44 -2.89 19.02 7.42
CA LYS A 44 -1.88 18.75 6.41
C LYS A 44 -1.32 17.34 6.67
N PRO A 45 -1.92 16.30 6.07
CA PRO A 45 -1.55 14.93 6.40
C PRO A 45 -0.19 14.55 5.83
N THR A 46 0.52 13.71 6.59
CA THR A 46 1.74 13.04 6.10
C THR A 46 1.32 11.85 5.23
N CYS A 47 1.57 11.97 3.94
CA CYS A 47 1.39 10.89 2.97
C CYS A 47 2.71 10.15 2.77
N LEU A 48 2.72 8.87 3.06
CA LEU A 48 3.89 8.00 2.97
C LEU A 48 3.82 7.11 1.72
N PHE A 49 4.88 7.13 0.92
CA PHE A 49 5.14 6.12 -0.09
C PHE A 49 6.24 5.17 0.38
N LEU A 50 5.98 3.87 0.35
CA LEU A 50 6.96 2.82 0.64
C LEU A 50 7.36 2.11 -0.66
N GLY A 51 8.66 2.10 -0.99
CA GLY A 51 9.12 1.40 -2.18
C GLY A 51 10.61 1.53 -2.42
N SER A 52 11.25 0.44 -2.86
CA SER A 52 12.64 0.49 -3.32
C SER A 52 12.76 1.15 -4.69
N TYR A 53 13.98 1.57 -5.02
CA TYR A 53 14.34 2.02 -6.37
C TYR A 53 14.14 0.86 -7.37
N PHE A 54 13.00 0.89 -8.05
CA PHE A 54 12.56 -0.12 -9.01
C PHE A 54 11.55 0.52 -9.97
N ALA A 55 11.63 0.21 -11.26
CA ALA A 55 10.91 0.92 -12.31
C ALA A 55 9.40 1.18 -12.04
N PRO A 56 8.56 0.21 -11.66
CA PRO A 56 7.16 0.45 -11.32
C PRO A 56 6.96 1.41 -10.14
N ASN A 57 7.82 1.36 -9.12
CA ASN A 57 7.78 2.27 -7.98
C ASN A 57 8.16 3.68 -8.41
N ASN A 58 9.24 3.80 -9.19
CA ASN A 58 9.76 5.09 -9.66
C ASN A 58 8.73 5.79 -10.56
N GLN A 59 8.15 5.06 -11.53
CA GLN A 59 7.12 5.58 -12.40
C GLN A 59 5.89 6.06 -11.60
N GLY A 60 5.43 5.24 -10.66
CA GLY A 60 4.26 5.56 -9.86
C GLY A 60 4.44 6.80 -9.00
N ILE A 61 5.56 6.88 -8.26
CA ILE A 61 5.78 8.02 -7.36
C ILE A 61 6.08 9.32 -8.13
N LEU A 62 6.81 9.27 -9.24
CA LEU A 62 7.05 10.43 -10.08
C LEU A 62 5.75 10.94 -10.70
N TRP A 63 4.91 10.04 -11.21
CA TRP A 63 3.58 10.39 -11.70
C TRP A 63 2.72 11.06 -10.60
N PHE A 64 2.74 10.53 -9.37
CA PHE A 64 1.99 11.12 -8.24
C PHE A 64 2.49 12.53 -7.92
N VAL A 65 3.79 12.71 -7.90
CA VAL A 65 4.42 14.03 -7.63
C VAL A 65 4.08 15.05 -8.72
N GLU A 66 4.00 14.62 -9.98
CA GLU A 66 3.69 15.49 -11.11
C GLU A 66 2.19 15.83 -11.21
N HIS A 67 1.32 14.82 -11.01
CA HIS A 67 -0.10 14.96 -11.35
C HIS A 67 -1.05 15.09 -10.16
N VAL A 68 -0.60 14.78 -8.94
CA VAL A 68 -1.43 14.83 -7.73
C VAL A 68 -0.92 15.87 -6.73
N LEU A 69 0.37 15.80 -6.41
CA LEU A 69 0.96 16.63 -5.35
C LEU A 69 0.71 18.14 -5.52
N PRO A 70 0.74 18.76 -6.73
CA PRO A 70 0.47 20.19 -6.90
C PRO A 70 -0.95 20.63 -6.51
N TYR A 71 -1.90 19.70 -6.38
CA TYR A 71 -3.32 19.99 -6.16
C TYR A 71 -3.82 19.65 -4.74
N VAL A 72 -2.90 19.23 -3.85
CA VAL A 72 -3.21 18.82 -2.48
C VAL A 72 -2.20 19.41 -1.51
N ASP A 73 -2.65 19.79 -0.31
CA ASP A 73 -1.78 20.28 0.75
C ASP A 73 -1.42 19.13 1.71
N ILE A 74 -0.33 18.45 1.40
CA ILE A 74 0.17 17.30 2.16
C ILE A 74 1.66 17.45 2.45
N HIS A 75 2.14 16.72 3.45
CA HIS A 75 3.56 16.43 3.61
C HIS A 75 3.88 15.09 2.95
N MET A 76 4.57 15.12 1.79
CA MET A 76 4.93 13.91 1.08
C MET A 76 6.26 13.35 1.59
N LYS A 77 6.26 12.06 1.96
CA LYS A 77 7.43 11.32 2.42
C LYS A 77 7.61 10.05 1.63
N ILE A 78 8.82 9.84 1.12
CA ILE A 78 9.20 8.65 0.34
C ILE A 78 10.25 7.88 1.14
N VAL A 79 10.00 6.60 1.39
CA VAL A 79 10.91 5.75 2.18
C VAL A 79 11.17 4.45 1.43
N GLY A 80 12.45 4.10 1.29
CA GLY A 80 12.80 2.80 0.73
C GLY A 80 14.24 2.66 0.23
N ARG A 81 14.61 1.44 -0.06
CA ARG A 81 15.98 1.10 -0.47
C ARG A 81 16.35 1.80 -1.78
N GLY A 82 17.47 2.52 -1.79
CA GLY A 82 18.03 3.16 -2.96
C GLY A 82 17.23 4.38 -3.47
N MET A 83 16.27 4.92 -2.72
CA MET A 83 15.42 6.04 -3.17
C MET A 83 16.17 7.37 -3.24
N SER A 84 17.34 7.51 -2.60
CA SER A 84 18.24 8.65 -2.82
C SER A 84 18.63 8.79 -4.29
N LYS A 85 18.90 7.66 -4.96
CA LYS A 85 19.21 7.64 -6.38
C LYS A 85 18.09 8.26 -7.23
N LEU A 86 16.83 7.93 -6.94
CA LEU A 86 15.69 8.53 -7.65
C LEU A 86 15.60 10.03 -7.38
N LYS A 87 15.90 10.48 -6.16
CA LYS A 87 15.93 11.91 -5.82
C LYS A 87 17.01 12.66 -6.60
N ASP A 88 18.19 12.04 -6.75
CA ASP A 88 19.30 12.62 -7.52
C ASP A 88 18.99 12.70 -9.01
N GLU A 89 18.27 11.72 -9.54
CA GLU A 89 17.88 11.64 -10.96
C GLU A 89 16.67 12.53 -11.31
N SER A 90 15.85 12.92 -10.33
CA SER A 90 14.60 13.64 -10.57
C SER A 90 14.53 14.98 -9.84
N PRO A 91 14.61 16.10 -10.54
CA PRO A 91 14.42 17.45 -9.97
C PRO A 91 13.06 17.64 -9.27
N ALA A 92 12.03 16.89 -9.68
CA ALA A 92 10.69 16.94 -9.08
C ALA A 92 10.68 16.50 -7.60
N LEU A 93 11.69 15.74 -7.18
CA LEU A 93 11.81 15.25 -5.79
C LEU A 93 12.69 16.14 -4.90
N ARG A 94 13.21 17.27 -5.39
CA ARG A 94 14.16 18.11 -4.66
C ARG A 94 13.67 18.51 -3.29
N ASP A 95 12.43 18.98 -3.19
CA ASP A 95 11.83 19.48 -1.95
C ASP A 95 11.01 18.42 -1.19
N ILE A 96 11.05 17.16 -1.65
CA ILE A 96 10.35 16.05 -1.00
C ILE A 96 11.28 15.36 -0.02
N GLU A 97 10.73 14.99 1.14
CA GLU A 97 11.44 14.17 2.12
C GLU A 97 11.63 12.76 1.57
N VAL A 98 12.88 12.40 1.29
CA VAL A 98 13.27 11.06 0.82
C VAL A 98 14.22 10.44 1.84
N VAL A 99 13.80 9.31 2.41
CA VAL A 99 14.61 8.51 3.34
C VAL A 99 15.03 7.23 2.64
N SER A 100 16.30 7.17 2.25
CA SER A 100 16.87 5.98 1.64
C SER A 100 17.41 5.04 2.69
N ASP A 101 17.17 3.73 2.46
CA ASP A 101 17.80 2.66 3.24
C ASP A 101 17.52 2.75 4.76
N ALA A 102 16.31 3.18 5.13
CA ALA A 102 15.89 3.22 6.53
C ALA A 102 16.05 1.84 7.20
N PRO A 103 16.72 1.76 8.36
CA PRO A 103 16.93 0.49 9.06
C PRO A 103 15.63 -0.07 9.65
N ASP A 104 14.67 0.79 9.95
CA ASP A 104 13.35 0.45 10.46
C ASP A 104 12.27 1.30 9.79
N LEU A 105 11.22 0.67 9.33
CA LEU A 105 10.07 1.34 8.71
C LEU A 105 9.02 1.78 9.74
N LEU A 106 9.05 1.23 10.96
CA LEU A 106 8.03 1.47 11.97
C LEU A 106 7.87 2.96 12.33
N PRO A 107 8.93 3.75 12.58
CA PRO A 107 8.78 5.17 12.88
C PRO A 107 8.10 5.95 11.76
N HIS A 108 8.40 5.61 10.50
CA HIS A 108 7.80 6.26 9.33
C HIS A 108 6.32 5.89 9.17
N LEU A 109 5.97 4.63 9.43
CA LEU A 109 4.59 4.16 9.44
C LEU A 109 3.79 4.76 10.60
N GLN A 110 4.37 4.89 11.78
CA GLN A 110 3.72 5.55 12.92
C GLN A 110 3.43 7.03 12.63
N ASP A 111 4.36 7.73 12.00
CA ASP A 111 4.19 9.15 11.65
C ASP A 111 3.20 9.38 10.50
N ALA A 112 3.03 8.43 9.60
CA ALA A 112 2.15 8.56 8.45
C ALA A 112 0.67 8.62 8.83
N ASP A 113 -0.07 9.54 8.22
CA ASP A 113 -1.54 9.60 8.27
C ASP A 113 -2.15 8.69 7.21
N ILE A 114 -1.52 8.65 6.02
CA ILE A 114 -2.01 7.93 4.84
C ILE A 114 -0.82 7.27 4.14
N VAL A 115 -0.96 6.03 3.70
CA VAL A 115 -0.05 5.40 2.76
C VAL A 115 -0.60 5.57 1.34
N VAL A 116 0.21 6.09 0.43
CA VAL A 116 -0.17 6.28 -0.98
C VAL A 116 0.57 5.27 -1.86
N LEU A 117 -0.18 4.56 -2.69
CA LEU A 117 0.31 3.46 -3.53
C LEU A 117 -0.07 3.68 -5.01
N PRO A 118 0.56 4.65 -5.69
CA PRO A 118 0.34 4.92 -7.11
C PRO A 118 1.10 3.90 -7.97
N ILE A 119 0.70 2.64 -7.94
CA ILE A 119 1.33 1.53 -8.66
C ILE A 119 0.48 1.19 -9.87
N PHE A 120 1.03 1.31 -11.07
CA PHE A 120 0.30 1.10 -12.33
C PHE A 120 0.67 -0.19 -13.04
N SER A 121 1.76 -0.84 -12.63
CA SER A 121 2.23 -2.07 -13.26
C SER A 121 2.91 -2.99 -12.25
N GLY A 122 2.98 -4.27 -12.58
CA GLY A 122 3.59 -5.30 -11.76
C GLY A 122 2.82 -6.61 -11.85
N SER A 123 3.28 -7.61 -11.12
CA SER A 123 2.64 -8.92 -11.02
C SER A 123 2.37 -9.27 -9.56
N GLY A 124 1.45 -10.20 -9.34
CA GLY A 124 1.11 -10.71 -8.03
C GLY A 124 0.54 -9.67 -7.06
N MET A 125 0.37 -10.08 -5.83
CA MET A 125 -0.06 -9.21 -4.74
C MET A 125 1.08 -8.32 -4.25
N LYS A 126 0.81 -7.06 -3.98
CA LYS A 126 1.85 -6.07 -3.59
C LYS A 126 2.14 -6.16 -2.09
N VAL A 127 3.37 -6.52 -1.73
CA VAL A 127 3.83 -6.63 -0.33
C VAL A 127 3.51 -5.37 0.47
N LYS A 128 3.74 -4.19 -0.10
CA LYS A 128 3.50 -2.89 0.56
C LYS A 128 2.03 -2.65 0.96
N THR A 129 1.08 -3.21 0.20
CA THR A 129 -0.34 -3.17 0.58
C THR A 129 -0.58 -4.04 1.81
N CYS A 130 -0.03 -5.26 1.83
CA CYS A 130 -0.11 -6.15 2.98
C CYS A 130 0.53 -5.52 4.23
N GLU A 131 1.72 -4.92 4.08
CA GLU A 131 2.39 -4.19 5.17
C GLU A 131 1.53 -3.03 5.69
N SER A 132 0.95 -2.24 4.79
CA SER A 132 0.08 -1.13 5.18
C SER A 132 -1.16 -1.60 5.95
N LEU A 133 -1.77 -2.70 5.53
CA LEU A 133 -2.87 -3.35 6.27
C LEU A 133 -2.38 -3.88 7.63
N MET A 134 -1.21 -4.52 7.67
CA MET A 134 -0.60 -5.06 8.89
C MET A 134 -0.39 -3.97 9.94
N TYR A 135 0.03 -2.81 9.53
CA TYR A 135 0.25 -1.67 10.42
C TYR A 135 -1.00 -0.80 10.64
N GLY A 136 -2.17 -1.23 10.18
CA GLY A 136 -3.43 -0.50 10.38
C GLY A 136 -3.39 0.90 9.78
N LYS A 137 -2.89 1.06 8.56
CA LYS A 137 -2.80 2.36 7.90
C LYS A 137 -4.01 2.63 7.01
N ASN A 138 -4.38 3.91 6.89
CA ASN A 138 -5.24 4.37 5.81
C ASN A 138 -4.47 4.26 4.49
N ILE A 139 -5.08 3.70 3.44
CA ILE A 139 -4.40 3.39 2.18
C ILE A 139 -5.19 3.99 1.03
N ILE A 140 -4.53 4.80 0.21
CA ILE A 140 -5.05 5.28 -1.08
C ILE A 140 -4.15 4.68 -2.16
N GLY A 141 -4.72 3.91 -3.07
CA GLY A 141 -3.93 3.21 -4.08
C GLY A 141 -4.68 2.97 -5.38
N THR A 142 -3.94 2.55 -6.40
CA THR A 142 -4.51 2.14 -7.69
C THR A 142 -5.13 0.74 -7.61
N PRO A 143 -5.97 0.35 -8.59
CA PRO A 143 -6.42 -1.04 -8.69
C PRO A 143 -5.27 -2.06 -8.70
N GLU A 144 -4.15 -1.73 -9.34
CA GLU A 144 -2.97 -2.59 -9.36
C GLU A 144 -2.32 -2.73 -7.98
N ALA A 145 -2.32 -1.68 -7.15
CA ALA A 145 -1.84 -1.76 -5.77
C ALA A 145 -2.67 -2.72 -4.92
N PHE A 146 -3.94 -2.86 -5.24
CA PHE A 146 -4.90 -3.71 -4.53
C PHE A 146 -5.17 -5.06 -5.22
N GLU A 147 -4.45 -5.38 -6.30
CA GLU A 147 -4.64 -6.63 -7.01
C GLU A 147 -4.53 -7.85 -6.09
N GLY A 148 -5.57 -8.68 -6.08
CA GLY A 148 -5.68 -9.89 -5.26
C GLY A 148 -6.09 -9.66 -3.79
N TYR A 149 -6.31 -8.41 -3.38
CA TYR A 149 -6.78 -8.09 -2.03
C TYR A 149 -8.31 -8.06 -1.97
N ASP A 150 -8.89 -8.82 -1.04
CA ASP A 150 -10.32 -8.80 -0.72
C ASP A 150 -10.57 -7.83 0.44
N ILE A 151 -10.77 -6.56 0.10
CA ILE A 151 -10.91 -5.43 1.03
C ILE A 151 -12.02 -4.49 0.58
N ASP A 152 -12.64 -3.79 1.53
CA ASP A 152 -13.50 -2.65 1.24
C ASP A 152 -12.65 -1.39 1.09
N TYR A 153 -12.57 -0.88 -0.13
CA TYR A 153 -11.75 0.29 -0.47
C TYR A 153 -12.20 1.56 0.27
N SER A 154 -13.49 1.71 0.54
CA SER A 154 -14.03 2.87 1.25
C SER A 154 -13.60 2.91 2.72
N LEU A 155 -13.40 1.74 3.32
CA LEU A 155 -12.97 1.59 4.71
C LEU A 155 -11.47 1.73 4.87
N VAL A 156 -10.67 1.32 3.88
CA VAL A 156 -9.20 1.49 3.94
C VAL A 156 -8.75 2.88 3.50
N GLY A 157 -9.49 3.57 2.61
CA GLY A 157 -9.11 4.90 2.14
C GLY A 157 -9.62 5.23 0.75
N GLY A 158 -9.17 4.50 -0.28
CA GLY A 158 -9.67 4.72 -1.63
C GLY A 158 -8.95 3.90 -2.71
N ASN A 159 -9.72 3.54 -3.75
CA ASN A 159 -9.22 2.88 -4.96
C ASN A 159 -9.27 3.90 -6.11
N CYS A 160 -8.11 4.39 -6.52
CA CYS A 160 -7.94 5.53 -7.43
C CYS A 160 -7.44 5.08 -8.80
N LYS A 161 -8.18 5.40 -9.87
CA LYS A 161 -7.82 5.09 -11.25
C LYS A 161 -7.12 6.27 -11.95
N THR A 162 -7.41 7.49 -11.50
CA THR A 162 -6.94 8.74 -12.10
C THR A 162 -6.28 9.65 -11.04
N ALA A 163 -5.58 10.69 -11.48
CA ALA A 163 -5.04 11.72 -10.59
C ALA A 163 -6.16 12.42 -9.81
N GLN A 164 -7.30 12.67 -10.46
CA GLN A 164 -8.44 13.31 -9.82
C GLN A 164 -8.99 12.47 -8.67
N ASP A 165 -9.05 11.13 -8.80
CA ASP A 165 -9.50 10.26 -7.72
C ASP A 165 -8.56 10.37 -6.50
N PHE A 166 -7.23 10.39 -6.72
CA PHE A 166 -6.25 10.59 -5.65
C PHE A 166 -6.45 11.94 -4.95
N ILE A 167 -6.62 13.02 -5.74
CA ILE A 167 -6.84 14.37 -5.22
C ILE A 167 -8.11 14.42 -4.37
N GLU A 168 -9.21 13.84 -4.84
CA GLU A 168 -10.48 13.80 -4.12
C GLU A 168 -10.39 12.96 -2.83
N CYS A 169 -9.77 11.78 -2.89
CA CYS A 169 -9.54 10.97 -1.70
C CYS A 169 -8.72 11.72 -0.64
N ILE A 170 -7.61 12.36 -1.03
CA ILE A 170 -6.77 13.11 -0.09
C ILE A 170 -7.54 14.31 0.49
N LYS A 171 -8.25 15.07 -0.35
CA LYS A 171 -9.10 16.19 0.12
C LYS A 171 -10.17 15.72 1.09
N ASN A 172 -10.77 14.55 0.84
CA ASN A 172 -11.74 13.99 1.77
C ASN A 172 -11.11 13.66 3.14
N PHE A 173 -9.88 13.17 3.20
CA PHE A 173 -9.18 12.96 4.48
C PHE A 173 -8.90 14.26 5.24
N THR A 174 -8.67 15.39 4.53
CA THR A 174 -8.47 16.69 5.18
C THR A 174 -9.77 17.33 5.65
N GLN A 175 -10.88 17.12 4.93
CA GLN A 175 -12.19 17.65 5.25
C GLN A 175 -12.95 16.81 6.30
N ASN A 176 -12.79 15.50 6.21
CA ASN A 176 -13.41 14.50 7.09
C ASN A 176 -12.32 13.64 7.74
N PRO A 177 -11.61 14.16 8.77
CA PRO A 177 -10.51 13.46 9.40
C PRO A 177 -10.93 12.10 9.96
N ARG A 178 -10.12 11.08 9.75
CA ARG A 178 -10.30 9.71 10.25
C ARG A 178 -9.21 9.37 11.26
N PRO A 179 -9.40 8.35 12.12
CA PRO A 179 -8.32 7.85 12.94
C PRO A 179 -7.08 7.51 12.11
N ARG A 180 -5.91 7.88 12.57
CA ARG A 180 -4.63 7.56 11.93
C ARG A 180 -4.33 6.06 11.95
N PHE A 181 -4.83 5.37 13.00
CA PHE A 181 -4.86 3.92 13.04
C PHE A 181 -6.21 3.42 12.49
N ASN A 182 -6.14 2.64 11.43
CA ASN A 182 -7.30 2.08 10.76
C ASN A 182 -7.56 0.64 11.26
N GLU A 183 -8.51 0.49 12.17
CA GLU A 183 -8.87 -0.81 12.76
C GLU A 183 -9.36 -1.82 11.72
N TYR A 184 -10.09 -1.37 10.69
CA TYR A 184 -10.55 -2.25 9.62
C TYR A 184 -9.36 -2.83 8.85
N ALA A 185 -8.38 -2.00 8.48
CA ALA A 185 -7.18 -2.45 7.80
C ALA A 185 -6.42 -3.50 8.64
N ARG A 186 -6.21 -3.22 9.92
CA ARG A 186 -5.53 -4.13 10.86
C ARG A 186 -6.28 -5.46 11.02
N LYS A 187 -7.59 -5.41 11.23
CA LYS A 187 -8.45 -6.58 11.36
C LYS A 187 -8.42 -7.43 10.08
N THR A 188 -8.51 -6.80 8.93
CA THR A 188 -8.45 -7.47 7.63
C THR A 188 -7.12 -8.21 7.43
N TYR A 189 -6.00 -7.57 7.78
CA TYR A 189 -4.70 -8.25 7.77
C TYR A 189 -4.69 -9.48 8.67
N LEU A 190 -5.11 -9.35 9.93
CA LEU A 190 -5.11 -10.45 10.90
C LEU A 190 -5.97 -11.63 10.43
N GLN A 191 -7.11 -11.35 9.79
CA GLN A 191 -8.06 -12.37 9.37
C GLN A 191 -7.72 -13.03 8.03
N LYS A 192 -7.03 -12.32 7.11
CA LYS A 192 -6.85 -12.79 5.73
C LYS A 192 -5.40 -12.91 5.29
N TYR A 193 -4.48 -12.11 5.85
CA TYR A 193 -3.12 -11.95 5.31
C TYR A 193 -2.02 -12.17 6.35
N SER A 194 -2.35 -12.60 7.57
CA SER A 194 -1.37 -13.04 8.56
C SER A 194 -0.96 -14.51 8.31
N LEU A 195 0.21 -14.90 8.79
CA LEU A 195 0.63 -16.29 8.72
C LEU A 195 -0.35 -17.24 9.42
N ASP A 196 -0.97 -16.80 10.51
CA ASP A 196 -1.93 -17.65 11.26
C ASP A 196 -3.23 -17.84 10.50
N ALA A 197 -3.72 -16.80 9.80
CA ALA A 197 -4.88 -16.91 8.91
C ALA A 197 -4.62 -17.93 7.79
N ILE A 198 -3.44 -17.87 7.17
CA ILE A 198 -3.09 -18.77 6.07
C ILE A 198 -2.84 -20.20 6.55
N LYS A 199 -2.26 -20.42 7.73
CA LYS A 199 -2.12 -21.76 8.32
C LYS A 199 -3.48 -22.44 8.50
N GLN A 200 -4.52 -21.70 8.87
CA GLN A 200 -5.88 -22.24 8.97
C GLN A 200 -6.42 -22.66 7.60
N SER A 201 -6.21 -21.83 6.57
CA SER A 201 -6.62 -22.16 5.20
C SER A 201 -5.93 -23.41 4.66
N PHE A 202 -4.65 -23.63 4.97
CA PHE A 202 -3.93 -24.86 4.58
C PHE A 202 -4.53 -26.14 5.22
N LYS A 203 -4.98 -26.07 6.47
CA LYS A 203 -5.61 -27.24 7.13
C LYS A 203 -6.91 -27.69 6.48
N THR A 204 -7.57 -26.81 5.74
CA THR A 204 -8.83 -27.09 5.03
C THR A 204 -8.58 -27.68 3.64
N ILE A 205 -7.37 -27.55 3.11
CA ILE A 205 -6.97 -28.01 1.77
C ILE A 205 -6.33 -29.40 1.81
N LEU A 206 -5.70 -29.75 2.93
CA LEU A 206 -5.10 -31.08 3.20
C LEU A 206 -6.11 -32.03 3.84
#